data_b621481e806e90a34af36246a31cbf31
#
_entry.id   b621481e806e90a34af36246a31cbf31
#
_cell.length_a   1.000
_cell.length_b   1.000
_cell.length_c   1.000
_cell.angle_alpha   90.00
_cell.angle_beta   90.00
_cell.angle_gamma   90.00
#
_symmetry.space_group_name_H-M   'P 1'
#
loop_
_entity.id
_entity.type
_entity.pdbx_description
1 polymer ?
#
loop_
_entity_poly.entity_id
_entity_poly.type
_entity_poly.pdbx_seq_one_letter_code
_entity_poly.pdbx_strand_id
1 'polypeptide(L)'
;YSYLTEKAYATAQKHWEKDETDDESYARIQQRYEETLPVATEILLNADSLETRQVLSRYLDATQVRSLYQEDIVHFKHDTQMGAALYYPDNEGNFIVIVLSGNQYGMDIQHRIGWLLLGLILVSSVLIYFVGRLYATRMVDRIDAAYQSEKAFISNASHELNTPLTAIQGECEISLLKERSP
;
A
#
# COMPACT_ATOMS: atom_id res chain seq x y z
N TYR A 1 -13.11 -1.77 -14.31
CA TYR A 1 -14.21 -1.74 -15.32
C TYR A 1 -15.59 -1.57 -14.68
N SER A 2 -15.85 -2.08 -13.48
CA SER A 2 -17.15 -1.98 -12.78
C SER A 2 -17.67 -0.53 -12.69
N TYR A 3 -16.80 0.42 -12.38
CA TYR A 3 -17.18 1.84 -12.28
C TYR A 3 -17.59 2.47 -13.62
N LEU A 4 -16.98 2.03 -14.72
CA LEU A 4 -17.35 2.51 -16.06
C LEU A 4 -18.71 2.00 -16.48
N THR A 5 -19.00 0.74 -16.15
CA THR A 5 -20.32 0.13 -16.34
C THR A 5 -21.39 0.89 -15.58
N GLU A 6 -21.16 1.14 -14.30
CA GLU A 6 -22.09 1.83 -13.44
C GLU A 6 -22.35 3.28 -13.90
N LYS A 7 -21.27 3.96 -14.33
CA LYS A 7 -21.39 5.31 -14.90
C LYS A 7 -22.19 5.32 -16.20
N ALA A 8 -21.93 4.35 -17.10
CA ALA A 8 -22.64 4.26 -18.36
C ALA A 8 -24.16 4.06 -18.15
N TYR A 9 -24.54 3.17 -17.23
CA TYR A 9 -25.94 2.99 -16.86
C TYR A 9 -26.54 4.25 -16.21
N ALA A 10 -25.84 4.85 -15.25
CA ALA A 10 -26.33 6.07 -14.58
C ALA A 10 -26.50 7.23 -15.58
N THR A 11 -25.61 7.33 -16.58
CA THR A 11 -25.71 8.34 -17.63
C THR A 11 -26.93 8.07 -18.54
N ALA A 12 -27.15 6.81 -18.93
CA ALA A 12 -28.31 6.43 -19.74
C ALA A 12 -29.60 6.75 -19.00
N GLN A 13 -29.74 6.27 -17.77
CA GLN A 13 -30.92 6.48 -16.93
C GLN A 13 -31.21 7.97 -16.68
N LYS A 14 -30.19 8.76 -16.37
CA LYS A 14 -30.35 10.19 -16.18
C LYS A 14 -30.90 10.89 -17.42
N HIS A 15 -30.54 10.40 -18.62
CA HIS A 15 -30.89 11.09 -19.87
C HIS A 15 -32.26 10.67 -20.39
N TRP A 16 -32.60 9.39 -20.29
CA TRP A 16 -33.83 8.85 -20.93
C TRP A 16 -34.91 8.44 -19.97
N GLU A 17 -34.65 8.17 -18.68
CA GLU A 17 -35.69 7.80 -17.71
C GLU A 17 -36.34 9.02 -16.99
N LYS A 18 -36.00 10.24 -17.36
CA LYS A 18 -36.49 11.46 -16.69
C LYS A 18 -38.01 11.59 -16.74
N ASP A 19 -38.60 11.26 -17.88
CA ASP A 19 -40.02 11.44 -18.12
C ASP A 19 -40.84 10.19 -17.73
N GLU A 20 -40.21 9.08 -17.45
CA GLU A 20 -40.84 7.80 -17.11
C GLU A 20 -40.80 7.49 -15.61
N THR A 21 -40.03 8.25 -14.85
CA THR A 21 -39.74 7.93 -13.45
C THR A 21 -40.30 9.03 -12.52
N ASP A 22 -40.78 8.62 -11.35
CA ASP A 22 -41.23 9.56 -10.29
C ASP A 22 -40.06 10.38 -9.74
N ASP A 23 -40.34 11.57 -9.22
CA ASP A 23 -39.37 12.54 -8.75
C ASP A 23 -38.36 11.96 -7.73
N GLU A 24 -38.84 11.07 -6.83
CA GLU A 24 -37.97 10.46 -5.81
C GLU A 24 -36.98 9.45 -6.40
N SER A 25 -37.45 8.65 -7.34
CA SER A 25 -36.60 7.68 -8.05
C SER A 25 -35.61 8.38 -8.97
N TYR A 26 -36.04 9.44 -9.64
CA TYR A 26 -35.12 10.26 -10.46
C TYR A 26 -34.04 10.96 -9.62
N ALA A 27 -34.37 11.47 -8.44
CA ALA A 27 -33.40 12.03 -7.52
C ALA A 27 -32.32 11.01 -7.11
N ARG A 28 -32.69 9.73 -6.92
CA ARG A 28 -31.74 8.65 -6.64
C ARG A 28 -30.82 8.34 -7.84
N ILE A 29 -31.37 8.39 -9.06
CA ILE A 29 -30.58 8.25 -10.29
C ILE A 29 -29.56 9.40 -10.41
N GLN A 30 -30.00 10.62 -10.17
CA GLN A 30 -29.13 11.79 -10.23
C GLN A 30 -28.02 11.73 -9.17
N GLN A 31 -28.33 11.34 -7.94
CA GLN A 31 -27.32 11.15 -6.89
C GLN A 31 -26.29 10.09 -7.29
N ARG A 32 -26.73 8.94 -7.78
CA ARG A 32 -25.84 7.87 -8.28
C ARG A 32 -24.95 8.37 -9.41
N TYR A 33 -25.49 9.14 -10.35
CA TYR A 33 -24.73 9.72 -11.44
C TYR A 33 -23.62 10.66 -10.95
N GLU A 34 -23.90 11.51 -9.95
CA GLU A 34 -22.94 12.46 -9.38
C GLU A 34 -21.83 11.75 -8.56
N GLU A 35 -22.18 10.69 -7.85
CA GLU A 35 -21.24 9.91 -7.04
C GLU A 35 -20.33 9.02 -7.89
N THR A 36 -20.78 8.62 -9.08
CA THR A 36 -20.03 7.68 -9.94
C THR A 36 -19.17 8.42 -10.94
N LEU A 37 -17.82 8.28 -10.85
CA LEU A 37 -16.83 8.85 -11.76
C LEU A 37 -17.14 10.32 -12.17
N PRO A 38 -16.95 11.29 -11.28
CA PRO A 38 -17.30 12.69 -11.56
C PRO A 38 -16.52 13.31 -12.74
N VAL A 39 -15.38 12.73 -13.11
CA VAL A 39 -14.54 13.19 -14.23
C VAL A 39 -14.46 12.09 -15.29
N ALA A 40 -15.54 11.89 -16.02
CA ALA A 40 -15.59 11.02 -17.20
C ALA A 40 -16.06 11.83 -18.40
N THR A 41 -15.54 11.50 -19.58
CA THR A 41 -16.06 12.02 -20.85
C THR A 41 -17.20 11.12 -21.29
N GLU A 42 -18.38 11.69 -21.46
CA GLU A 42 -19.58 10.98 -21.85
C GLU A 42 -19.94 11.37 -23.29
N ILE A 43 -20.22 10.38 -24.11
CA ILE A 43 -20.65 10.55 -25.51
C ILE A 43 -21.96 9.81 -25.66
N LEU A 44 -23.02 10.53 -25.95
CA LEU A 44 -24.37 10.03 -26.16
C LEU A 44 -24.65 9.99 -27.66
N LEU A 45 -25.04 8.83 -28.17
CA LEU A 45 -25.25 8.59 -29.58
C LEU A 45 -26.60 7.90 -29.80
N ASN A 46 -27.27 8.27 -30.90
CA ASN A 46 -28.41 7.51 -31.38
C ASN A 46 -27.91 6.33 -32.22
N ALA A 47 -28.26 5.10 -31.86
CA ALA A 47 -27.74 3.89 -32.49
C ALA A 47 -28.10 3.79 -34.00
N ASP A 48 -29.20 4.42 -34.42
CA ASP A 48 -29.71 4.39 -35.80
C ASP A 48 -29.06 5.46 -36.70
N SER A 49 -28.24 6.35 -36.12
CA SER A 49 -27.56 7.42 -36.87
C SER A 49 -26.33 6.91 -37.63
N LEU A 50 -26.14 7.45 -38.84
CA LEU A 50 -24.91 7.17 -39.65
C LEU A 50 -23.64 7.69 -38.95
N GLU A 51 -23.76 8.78 -38.19
CA GLU A 51 -22.64 9.38 -37.45
C GLU A 51 -22.15 8.44 -36.35
N THR A 52 -23.05 7.69 -35.76
CA THR A 52 -22.75 6.71 -34.68
C THR A 52 -21.75 5.66 -35.18
N ARG A 53 -21.88 5.16 -36.39
CA ARG A 53 -20.93 4.19 -36.95
C ARG A 53 -19.52 4.77 -37.07
N GLN A 54 -19.40 6.05 -37.42
CA GLN A 54 -18.08 6.70 -37.50
C GLN A 54 -17.47 6.91 -36.13
N VAL A 55 -18.28 7.29 -35.14
CA VAL A 55 -17.81 7.45 -33.75
C VAL A 55 -17.43 6.11 -33.15
N LEU A 56 -18.27 5.08 -33.29
CA LEU A 56 -17.97 3.73 -32.82
C LEU A 56 -16.68 3.17 -33.41
N SER A 57 -16.47 3.33 -34.71
CA SER A 57 -15.25 2.83 -35.38
C SER A 57 -13.96 3.54 -34.93
N ARG A 58 -14.07 4.69 -34.26
CA ARG A 58 -12.92 5.37 -33.64
C ARG A 58 -12.48 4.72 -32.32
N TYR A 59 -13.41 4.17 -31.55
CA TYR A 59 -13.18 3.66 -30.20
C TYR A 59 -13.23 2.14 -30.13
N LEU A 60 -14.03 1.49 -30.96
CA LEU A 60 -14.30 0.06 -30.94
C LEU A 60 -13.88 -0.60 -32.27
N ASP A 61 -13.36 -1.81 -32.18
CA ASP A 61 -13.15 -2.65 -33.37
C ASP A 61 -14.46 -3.34 -33.82
N ALA A 62 -14.44 -3.96 -34.99
CA ALA A 62 -15.63 -4.61 -35.56
C ALA A 62 -16.19 -5.75 -34.71
N THR A 63 -15.35 -6.44 -33.96
CA THR A 63 -15.76 -7.49 -33.00
C THR A 63 -16.43 -6.91 -31.79
N GLN A 64 -15.86 -5.86 -31.23
CA GLN A 64 -16.42 -5.14 -30.08
C GLN A 64 -17.77 -4.49 -30.40
N VAL A 65 -17.91 -3.91 -31.60
CA VAL A 65 -19.20 -3.37 -32.06
C VAL A 65 -20.27 -4.49 -32.13
N ARG A 66 -19.90 -5.68 -32.61
CA ARG A 66 -20.83 -6.81 -32.62
C ARG A 66 -21.22 -7.27 -31.22
N SER A 67 -20.24 -7.37 -30.33
CA SER A 67 -20.48 -7.73 -28.93
C SER A 67 -21.36 -6.70 -28.21
N LEU A 68 -21.21 -5.39 -28.52
CA LEU A 68 -22.04 -4.34 -27.95
C LEU A 68 -23.54 -4.55 -28.21
N TYR A 69 -23.90 -5.00 -29.42
CA TYR A 69 -25.29 -5.28 -29.76
C TYR A 69 -25.79 -6.66 -29.27
N GLN A 70 -24.90 -7.51 -28.74
CA GLN A 70 -25.24 -8.83 -28.21
C GLN A 70 -25.27 -8.88 -26.71
N GLU A 71 -24.38 -8.17 -26.04
CA GLU A 71 -24.12 -8.21 -24.60
C GLU A 71 -24.50 -6.92 -23.88
N ASP A 72 -25.06 -5.94 -24.60
CA ASP A 72 -25.47 -4.60 -24.15
C ASP A 72 -24.32 -3.73 -23.64
N ILE A 73 -23.18 -4.27 -23.25
CA ILE A 73 -22.04 -3.52 -22.76
C ILE A 73 -20.71 -4.10 -23.21
N VAL A 74 -19.79 -3.24 -23.61
CA VAL A 74 -18.42 -3.62 -24.01
C VAL A 74 -17.41 -2.69 -23.36
N HIS A 75 -16.37 -3.27 -22.80
CA HIS A 75 -15.23 -2.54 -22.26
C HIS A 75 -14.10 -2.49 -23.29
N PHE A 76 -13.49 -1.34 -23.42
CA PHE A 76 -12.41 -1.14 -24.37
C PHE A 76 -11.32 -0.24 -23.77
N LYS A 77 -10.17 -0.23 -24.43
CA LYS A 77 -9.07 0.68 -24.13
C LYS A 77 -8.74 1.46 -25.38
N HIS A 78 -8.75 2.76 -25.26
CA HIS A 78 -8.37 3.68 -26.33
C HIS A 78 -7.23 4.56 -25.85
N ASP A 79 -6.04 4.39 -26.43
CA ASP A 79 -4.79 5.00 -25.97
C ASP A 79 -4.51 4.73 -24.49
N THR A 80 -4.52 5.78 -23.67
CA THR A 80 -4.32 5.73 -22.21
C THR A 80 -5.62 5.73 -21.41
N GLN A 81 -6.77 5.80 -22.10
CA GLN A 81 -8.08 5.86 -21.46
C GLN A 81 -8.74 4.48 -21.46
N MET A 82 -9.46 4.20 -20.39
CA MET A 82 -10.37 3.06 -20.31
C MET A 82 -11.77 3.53 -20.65
N GLY A 83 -12.49 2.76 -21.47
CA GLY A 83 -13.85 3.08 -21.84
C GLY A 83 -14.82 1.92 -21.65
N ALA A 84 -16.09 2.26 -21.52
CA ALA A 84 -17.20 1.35 -21.65
C ALA A 84 -18.21 1.92 -22.64
N ALA A 85 -18.72 1.08 -23.50
CA ALA A 85 -19.84 1.41 -24.39
C ALA A 85 -21.05 0.58 -23.97
N LEU A 86 -22.16 1.23 -23.75
CA LEU A 86 -23.44 0.64 -23.35
C LEU A 86 -24.45 0.87 -24.48
N TYR A 87 -25.08 -0.21 -24.93
CA TYR A 87 -26.26 -0.15 -25.77
C TYR A 87 -27.51 -0.10 -24.89
N TYR A 88 -28.28 0.94 -25.02
CA TYR A 88 -29.48 1.19 -24.20
C TYR A 88 -30.70 1.36 -25.10
N PRO A 89 -31.52 0.31 -25.23
CA PRO A 89 -32.80 0.41 -25.93
C PRO A 89 -33.82 1.10 -25.02
N ASP A 90 -34.51 2.08 -25.54
CA ASP A 90 -35.53 2.85 -24.87
C ASP A 90 -36.79 3.02 -25.75
N ASN A 91 -37.89 3.47 -25.15
CA ASN A 91 -39.16 3.68 -25.87
C ASN A 91 -39.06 4.74 -26.97
N GLU A 92 -38.16 5.69 -26.82
CA GLU A 92 -37.90 6.75 -27.79
C GLU A 92 -36.86 6.36 -28.89
N GLY A 93 -36.22 5.21 -28.75
CA GLY A 93 -35.22 4.73 -29.73
C GLY A 93 -34.12 3.91 -29.12
N ASN A 94 -33.10 3.61 -29.94
CA ASN A 94 -31.94 2.88 -29.50
C ASN A 94 -30.77 3.84 -29.31
N PHE A 95 -30.15 3.81 -28.12
CA PHE A 95 -29.07 4.72 -27.78
C PHE A 95 -27.80 3.97 -27.43
N ILE A 96 -26.69 4.67 -27.60
CA ILE A 96 -25.37 4.16 -27.18
C ILE A 96 -24.69 5.22 -26.32
N VAL A 97 -24.27 4.81 -25.14
CA VAL A 97 -23.51 5.63 -24.20
C VAL A 97 -22.07 5.17 -24.18
N ILE A 98 -21.15 6.03 -24.54
CA ILE A 98 -19.72 5.77 -24.41
C ILE A 98 -19.20 6.60 -23.24
N VAL A 99 -18.62 5.94 -22.26
CA VAL A 99 -17.96 6.57 -21.11
C VAL A 99 -16.46 6.32 -21.19
N LEU A 100 -15.69 7.40 -21.17
CA LEU A 100 -14.23 7.36 -21.18
C LEU A 100 -13.71 7.94 -19.87
N SER A 101 -12.90 7.18 -19.17
CA SER A 101 -12.19 7.64 -17.97
C SER A 101 -10.69 7.70 -18.25
N GLY A 102 -10.10 8.88 -18.05
CA GLY A 102 -8.65 9.03 -18.11
C GLY A 102 -7.97 8.21 -17.00
N ASN A 103 -6.91 7.49 -17.37
CA ASN A 103 -6.08 6.74 -16.42
C ASN A 103 -5.34 7.65 -15.42
N GLN A 104 -5.45 8.97 -15.57
CA GLN A 104 -4.83 9.97 -14.71
C GLN A 104 -5.29 9.82 -13.24
N TYR A 105 -6.56 9.50 -13.03
CA TYR A 105 -7.09 9.31 -11.67
C TYR A 105 -6.49 8.08 -10.96
N GLY A 106 -6.27 6.98 -11.69
CA GLY A 106 -5.62 5.79 -11.15
C GLY A 106 -4.14 6.01 -10.88
N MET A 107 -3.44 6.76 -11.73
CA MET A 107 -2.02 7.08 -11.57
C MET A 107 -1.77 8.05 -10.41
N ASP A 108 -2.61 9.06 -10.24
CA ASP A 108 -2.48 10.02 -9.13
C ASP A 108 -2.70 9.35 -7.77
N ILE A 109 -3.68 8.46 -7.66
CA ILE A 109 -3.91 7.67 -6.45
C ILE A 109 -2.72 6.74 -6.19
N GLN A 110 -2.20 6.08 -7.21
CA GLN A 110 -1.07 5.16 -7.08
C GLN A 110 0.21 5.89 -6.65
N HIS A 111 0.49 7.06 -7.19
CA HIS A 111 1.60 7.91 -6.75
C HIS A 111 1.42 8.39 -5.31
N ARG A 112 0.23 8.80 -4.92
CA ARG A 112 -0.08 9.25 -3.57
C ARG A 112 0.12 8.12 -2.54
N ILE A 113 -0.38 6.93 -2.84
CA ILE A 113 -0.16 5.73 -2.01
C ILE A 113 1.33 5.37 -1.96
N GLY A 114 2.03 5.43 -3.09
CA GLY A 114 3.47 5.18 -3.17
C GLY A 114 4.28 6.10 -2.26
N TRP A 115 4.01 7.40 -2.26
CA TRP A 115 4.66 8.37 -1.39
C TRP A 115 4.35 8.15 0.09
N LEU A 116 3.11 7.79 0.44
CA LEU A 116 2.72 7.45 1.81
C LEU A 116 3.46 6.21 2.33
N LEU A 117 3.56 5.15 1.52
CA LEU A 117 4.30 3.95 1.87
C LEU A 117 5.79 4.22 2.03
N LEU A 118 6.38 5.00 1.13
CA LEU A 118 7.78 5.39 1.21
C LEU A 118 8.07 6.22 2.47
N GLY A 119 7.19 7.15 2.82
CA GLY A 119 7.26 7.91 4.06
C GLY A 119 7.19 7.02 5.30
N LEU A 120 6.28 6.05 5.31
CA LEU A 120 6.13 5.09 6.41
C LEU A 120 7.39 4.23 6.59
N ILE A 121 7.99 3.75 5.49
CA ILE A 121 9.23 2.96 5.51
C ILE A 121 10.39 3.79 6.07
N LEU A 122 10.53 5.04 5.65
CA LEU A 122 11.58 5.94 6.16
C LEU A 122 11.44 6.19 7.66
N VAL A 123 10.23 6.53 8.12
CA VAL A 123 9.96 6.76 9.54
C VAL A 123 10.24 5.51 10.37
N SER A 124 9.77 4.35 9.91
CA SER A 124 10.01 3.06 10.60
C SER A 124 11.51 2.73 10.66
N SER A 125 12.24 2.96 9.58
CA SER A 125 13.68 2.72 9.52
C SER A 125 14.46 3.58 10.50
N VAL A 126 14.13 4.86 10.59
CA VAL A 126 14.74 5.80 11.56
C VAL A 126 14.44 5.36 12.99
N LEU A 127 13.21 4.97 13.27
CA LEU A 127 12.78 4.53 14.60
C LEU A 127 13.52 3.25 15.03
N ILE A 128 13.63 2.26 14.14
CA ILE A 128 14.39 1.03 14.38
C ILE A 128 15.86 1.33 14.63
N TYR A 129 16.45 2.23 13.85
CA TYR A 129 17.84 2.65 14.04
C TYR A 129 18.07 3.27 15.44
N PHE A 130 17.21 4.19 15.86
CA PHE A 130 17.32 4.82 17.19
C PHE A 130 17.12 3.83 18.33
N VAL A 131 16.12 2.97 18.23
CA VAL A 131 15.87 1.92 19.24
C VAL A 131 17.07 0.97 19.31
N GLY A 132 17.57 0.50 18.17
CA GLY A 132 18.73 -0.38 18.10
C GLY A 132 19.97 0.27 18.71
N ARG A 133 20.23 1.54 18.44
CA ARG A 133 21.36 2.28 19.01
C ARG A 133 21.23 2.43 20.55
N LEU A 134 20.04 2.75 21.03
CA LEU A 134 19.79 2.84 22.50
C LEU A 134 20.01 1.50 23.20
N TYR A 135 19.59 0.41 22.58
CA TYR A 135 19.81 -0.94 23.13
C TYR A 135 21.30 -1.31 23.11
N ALA A 136 21.98 -1.05 22.00
CA ALA A 136 23.39 -1.38 21.86
C ALA A 136 24.26 -0.64 22.90
N THR A 137 24.06 0.66 23.09
CA THR A 137 24.80 1.41 24.12
C THR A 137 24.55 0.88 25.51
N ARG A 138 23.33 0.61 25.90
CA ARG A 138 23.00 0.05 27.23
C ARG A 138 23.57 -1.37 27.45
N MET A 139 23.66 -2.17 26.39
CA MET A 139 24.25 -3.51 26.48
C MET A 139 25.78 -3.44 26.67
N VAL A 140 26.45 -2.57 25.93
CA VAL A 140 27.91 -2.35 26.06
C VAL A 140 28.25 -1.90 27.48
N ASP A 141 27.53 -0.90 28.03
CA ASP A 141 27.75 -0.41 29.38
C ASP A 141 27.60 -1.52 30.44
N ARG A 142 26.64 -2.43 30.27
CA ARG A 142 26.46 -3.57 31.19
C ARG A 142 27.57 -4.59 31.08
N ILE A 143 28.05 -4.88 29.88
CA ILE A 143 29.17 -5.81 29.64
C ILE A 143 30.45 -5.24 30.23
N ASP A 144 30.74 -3.96 30.03
CA ASP A 144 31.90 -3.29 30.62
C ASP A 144 31.87 -3.31 32.14
N ALA A 145 30.73 -3.04 32.76
CA ALA A 145 30.56 -3.11 34.20
C ALA A 145 30.81 -4.53 34.74
N ALA A 146 30.29 -5.56 34.06
CA ALA A 146 30.52 -6.95 34.44
C ALA A 146 31.98 -7.34 34.32
N TYR A 147 32.65 -6.94 33.23
CA TYR A 147 34.07 -7.20 32.99
C TYR A 147 34.97 -6.52 34.03
N GLN A 148 34.68 -5.27 34.39
CA GLN A 148 35.40 -4.57 35.46
C GLN A 148 35.23 -5.25 36.82
N SER A 149 34.02 -5.71 37.13
CA SER A 149 33.74 -6.45 38.35
C SER A 149 34.52 -7.77 38.41
N GLU A 150 34.53 -8.52 37.31
CA GLU A 150 35.29 -9.78 37.20
C GLU A 150 36.80 -9.56 37.38
N LYS A 151 37.35 -8.54 36.72
CA LYS A 151 38.78 -8.15 36.84
C LYS A 151 39.15 -7.78 38.28
N ALA A 152 38.29 -6.98 38.95
CA ALA A 152 38.49 -6.60 40.34
C ALA A 152 38.43 -7.82 41.28
N PHE A 153 37.48 -8.75 41.03
CA PHE A 153 37.37 -10.00 41.76
C PHE A 153 38.66 -10.87 41.66
N ILE A 154 39.15 -11.06 40.41
CA ILE A 154 40.37 -11.84 40.18
C ILE A 154 41.59 -11.20 40.88
N SER A 155 41.72 -9.88 40.79
CA SER A 155 42.79 -9.14 41.44
C SER A 155 42.74 -9.30 42.97
N ASN A 156 41.60 -9.11 43.58
CA ASN A 156 41.41 -9.23 45.02
C ASN A 156 41.62 -10.67 45.50
N ALA A 157 41.07 -11.65 44.77
CA ALA A 157 41.29 -13.08 45.10
C ALA A 157 42.78 -13.44 45.02
N SER A 158 43.53 -12.93 44.02
CA SER A 158 44.94 -13.19 43.95
C SER A 158 45.71 -12.59 45.11
N HIS A 159 45.39 -11.41 45.59
CA HIS A 159 45.97 -10.79 46.77
C HIS A 159 45.62 -11.56 48.05
N GLU A 160 44.37 -11.95 48.20
CA GLU A 160 43.91 -12.71 49.39
C GLU A 160 44.51 -14.12 49.47
N LEU A 161 44.76 -14.74 48.30
CA LEU A 161 45.41 -16.07 48.25
C LEU A 161 46.92 -15.98 48.43
N ASN A 162 47.59 -14.95 47.98
CA ASN A 162 49.05 -14.80 48.13
C ASN A 162 49.45 -14.58 49.58
N THR A 163 48.63 -13.91 50.40
CA THR A 163 48.95 -13.65 51.81
C THR A 163 49.09 -14.93 52.63
N PRO A 164 48.11 -15.86 52.67
CA PRO A 164 48.27 -17.12 53.40
C PRO A 164 49.31 -18.04 52.77
N LEU A 165 49.48 -18.01 51.43
CA LEU A 165 50.47 -18.81 50.78
C LEU A 165 51.90 -18.40 51.17
N THR A 166 52.14 -17.09 51.26
CA THR A 166 53.45 -16.57 51.73
C THR A 166 53.67 -16.91 53.22
N ALA A 167 52.64 -16.90 54.07
CA ALA A 167 52.75 -17.29 55.46
C ALA A 167 53.11 -18.81 55.59
N ILE A 168 52.44 -19.67 54.81
CA ILE A 168 52.70 -21.11 54.79
C ILE A 168 54.13 -21.39 54.27
N GLN A 169 54.56 -20.69 53.24
CA GLN A 169 55.92 -20.80 52.73
C GLN A 169 56.97 -20.41 53.79
N GLY A 170 56.72 -19.31 54.51
CA GLY A 170 57.60 -18.87 55.59
C GLY A 170 57.68 -19.87 56.75
N GLU A 171 56.54 -20.47 57.15
CA GLU A 171 56.52 -21.52 58.18
C GLU A 171 57.25 -22.79 57.73
N CYS A 172 57.08 -23.20 56.49
CA CYS A 172 57.82 -24.33 55.91
C CYS A 172 59.34 -24.09 55.90
N GLU A 173 59.77 -22.89 55.50
CA GLU A 173 61.21 -22.54 55.50
C GLU A 173 61.80 -22.54 56.91
N ILE A 174 61.07 -21.98 57.89
CA ILE A 174 61.50 -21.96 59.27
C ILE A 174 61.58 -23.40 59.83
N SER A 175 60.64 -24.28 59.54
CA SER A 175 60.66 -25.66 59.91
C SER A 175 61.85 -26.44 59.35
N LEU A 176 62.13 -26.24 58.07
CA LEU A 176 63.29 -26.84 57.40
C LEU A 176 64.66 -26.36 57.98
N LEU A 177 64.72 -25.08 58.34
CA LEU A 177 65.92 -24.53 58.99
C LEU A 177 66.14 -25.07 60.41
N LYS A 178 65.03 -25.30 61.15
CA LYS A 178 65.09 -25.87 62.49
C LYS A 178 65.49 -27.34 62.53
N GLU A 179 65.15 -28.08 61.46
CA GLU A 179 65.52 -29.51 61.33
C GLU A 179 66.99 -29.66 60.91
N ARG A 180 67.60 -28.62 60.36
CA ARG A 180 69.04 -28.59 59.96
C ARG A 180 70.01 -28.04 60.99
N SER A 181 69.50 -27.62 62.16
CA SER A 181 70.34 -27.18 63.28
C SER A 181 70.63 -28.36 64.19
N PRO A 182 71.91 -28.80 64.33
CA PRO A 182 72.27 -29.96 65.20
C PRO A 182 72.08 -29.63 66.66
#